data_8534d8b0754da86900e3eb8002a476b2
#
_entry.id   8534d8b0754da86900e3eb8002a476b2
#
_cell.length_a   1.000
_cell.length_b   1.000
_cell.length_c   1.000
_cell.angle_alpha   90.00
_cell.angle_beta   90.00
_cell.angle_gamma   90.00
#
_symmetry.space_group_name_H-M   'P 1'
#
loop_
_entity.id
_entity.type
_entity.pdbx_description
1 polymer ?
#
loop_
_entity_poly.entity_id
_entity_poly.type
_entity_poly.pdbx_seq_one_letter_code
_entity_poly.pdbx_strand_id
1 'polypeptide(L)'
;MGYFTPFCLINQVEESYVKQMKQQTPQTRQHFLAISLTHHNIMNNVQKHIIEEIRCRYGRVDSVLPAGWHFMFNQRHYLFLPSPRADMARICIPHLALRRGCGVAQLSDAVNATNRSVRFVKAMTLENGAVAINYDFHVFENHCVGEVVARVVQALDYAAGFFEERVNGEKAT
;
A
#
# COMPACT_ATOMS: atom_id res chain seq x y z
N MET A 1 -20.97 12.79 13.14
CA MET A 1 -19.69 12.91 12.42
C MET A 1 -18.67 12.14 13.21
N GLY A 2 -18.42 10.87 12.83
CA GLY A 2 -17.42 10.02 13.49
C GLY A 2 -16.11 10.16 12.73
N TYR A 3 -15.13 10.77 13.33
CA TYR A 3 -13.76 10.78 12.82
C TYR A 3 -13.20 9.36 12.98
N PHE A 4 -13.03 8.65 11.87
CA PHE A 4 -12.21 7.45 11.84
C PHE A 4 -10.77 7.88 12.13
N THR A 5 -10.29 7.55 13.31
CA THR A 5 -8.89 7.84 13.67
C THR A 5 -7.97 6.96 12.81
N PRO A 6 -6.77 7.43 12.43
CA PRO A 6 -5.77 6.64 11.69
C PRO A 6 -5.45 5.29 12.33
N PHE A 7 -5.62 5.19 13.64
CA PHE A 7 -5.45 3.98 14.45
C PHE A 7 -6.44 2.86 14.09
N CYS A 8 -7.66 3.20 13.67
CA CYS A 8 -8.67 2.22 13.29
C CYS A 8 -8.36 1.54 11.95
N LEU A 9 -7.74 2.28 11.01
CA LEU A 9 -7.32 1.77 9.70
C LEU A 9 -6.12 0.84 9.80
N ILE A 10 -5.17 1.16 10.66
CA ILE A 10 -4.00 0.32 10.94
C ILE A 10 -4.45 -1.00 11.56
N ASN A 11 -5.36 -0.96 12.53
CA ASN A 11 -5.94 -2.16 13.16
C ASN A 11 -6.70 -3.06 12.15
N GLN A 12 -7.38 -2.49 11.15
CA GLN A 12 -8.08 -3.28 10.12
C GLN A 12 -7.10 -4.01 9.18
N VAL A 13 -6.00 -3.38 8.81
CA VAL A 13 -4.93 -4.05 8.03
C VAL A 13 -4.27 -5.15 8.87
N GLU A 14 -4.01 -4.87 10.15
CA GLU A 14 -3.50 -5.86 11.10
C GLU A 14 -4.49 -7.01 11.31
N GLU A 15 -5.78 -6.74 11.48
CA GLU A 15 -6.80 -7.78 11.64
C GLU A 15 -6.95 -8.65 10.40
N SER A 16 -6.91 -8.07 9.20
CA SER A 16 -6.96 -8.82 7.94
C SER A 16 -5.72 -9.71 7.78
N TYR A 17 -4.54 -9.18 8.09
CA TYR A 17 -3.29 -9.92 8.05
C TYR A 17 -3.24 -11.02 9.13
N VAL A 18 -3.71 -10.73 10.35
CA VAL A 18 -3.81 -11.70 11.45
C VAL A 18 -4.86 -12.79 11.14
N LYS A 19 -5.96 -12.46 10.45
CA LYS A 19 -6.94 -13.47 10.00
C LYS A 19 -6.35 -14.41 8.95
N GLN A 20 -5.63 -13.89 7.97
CA GLN A 20 -4.91 -14.74 7.00
C GLN A 20 -3.88 -15.64 7.68
N MET A 21 -3.17 -15.13 8.68
CA MET A 21 -2.20 -15.90 9.47
C MET A 21 -2.87 -16.98 10.32
N LYS A 22 -4.09 -16.77 10.83
CA LYS A 22 -4.84 -17.75 11.63
C LYS A 22 -5.35 -18.94 10.81
N GLN A 23 -5.51 -18.81 9.51
CA GLN A 23 -5.96 -19.87 8.60
C GLN A 23 -4.83 -20.79 8.11
N GLN A 24 -3.57 -20.46 8.43
CA GLN A 24 -2.41 -21.28 8.05
C GLN A 24 -2.11 -22.36 9.09
N THR A 25 -1.54 -23.48 8.63
CA THR A 25 -1.14 -24.59 9.51
C THR A 25 -0.07 -24.13 10.53
N PRO A 26 0.03 -24.78 11.72
CA PRO A 26 1.00 -24.40 12.75
C PRO A 26 2.44 -24.36 12.27
N GLN A 27 2.82 -25.25 11.36
CA GLN A 27 4.17 -25.27 10.76
C GLN A 27 4.42 -24.10 9.84
N THR A 28 3.46 -23.74 9.00
CA THR A 28 3.53 -22.57 8.12
C THR A 28 3.61 -21.28 8.94
N ARG A 29 2.88 -21.24 10.05
CA ARG A 29 2.86 -20.09 10.99
C ARG A 29 4.19 -19.91 11.71
N GLN A 30 4.83 -21.00 12.18
CA GLN A 30 6.17 -20.94 12.78
C GLN A 30 7.23 -20.53 11.76
N HIS A 31 7.12 -21.03 10.54
CA HIS A 31 8.02 -20.65 9.45
C HIS A 31 7.88 -19.16 9.08
N PHE A 32 6.65 -18.65 8.99
CA PHE A 32 6.38 -17.22 8.75
C PHE A 32 6.82 -16.33 9.91
N LEU A 33 6.64 -16.76 11.17
CA LEU A 33 7.12 -16.03 12.34
C LEU A 33 8.65 -16.02 12.40
N ALA A 34 9.30 -17.13 12.10
CA ALA A 34 10.76 -17.21 12.02
C ALA A 34 11.30 -16.32 10.88
N ILE A 35 10.68 -16.35 9.71
CA ILE A 35 11.01 -15.47 8.58
C ILE A 35 10.76 -14.00 8.95
N SER A 36 9.65 -13.67 9.61
CA SER A 36 9.34 -12.31 10.04
C SER A 36 10.35 -11.79 11.07
N LEU A 37 10.76 -12.61 12.02
CA LEU A 37 11.76 -12.24 13.04
C LEU A 37 13.18 -12.13 12.45
N THR A 38 13.55 -12.97 11.49
CA THR A 38 14.84 -12.87 10.78
C THR A 38 14.85 -11.72 9.78
N HIS A 39 13.73 -11.43 9.10
CA HIS A 39 13.63 -10.26 8.21
C HIS A 39 13.72 -8.92 8.94
N HIS A 40 13.32 -8.88 10.23
CA HIS A 40 13.43 -7.65 11.02
C HIS A 40 14.87 -7.28 11.36
N ASN A 41 15.77 -8.26 11.41
CA ASN A 41 17.19 -8.04 11.71
C ASN A 41 18.08 -7.77 10.48
N ILE A 42 17.58 -8.00 9.26
CA ILE A 42 18.38 -7.83 8.03
C ILE A 42 17.61 -6.97 7.02
N MET A 43 17.28 -5.74 7.42
CA MET A 43 16.95 -4.73 6.43
C MET A 43 18.19 -4.50 5.57
N ASN A 44 18.09 -4.78 4.27
CA ASN A 44 19.20 -4.52 3.37
C ASN A 44 19.44 -3.00 3.23
N ASN A 45 20.61 -2.60 2.82
CA ASN A 45 20.98 -1.20 2.69
C ASN A 45 20.04 -0.41 1.76
N VAL A 46 19.50 -1.08 0.73
CA VAL A 46 18.54 -0.47 -0.20
C VAL A 46 17.22 -0.13 0.49
N GLN A 47 16.69 -1.01 1.32
CA GLN A 47 15.43 -0.75 2.05
C GLN A 47 15.61 0.40 3.05
N LYS A 48 16.74 0.46 3.76
CA LYS A 48 17.08 1.59 4.63
C LYS A 48 17.11 2.90 3.85
N HIS A 49 17.76 2.90 2.71
CA HIS A 49 17.86 4.06 1.84
C HIS A 49 16.48 4.51 1.33
N ILE A 50 15.59 3.58 0.95
CA ILE A 50 14.20 3.90 0.57
C ILE A 50 13.49 4.63 1.71
N ILE A 51 13.60 4.13 2.96
CA ILE A 51 12.95 4.73 4.12
C ILE A 51 13.50 6.14 4.40
N GLU A 52 14.80 6.32 4.26
CA GLU A 52 15.44 7.64 4.41
C GLU A 52 14.97 8.62 3.34
N GLU A 53 14.88 8.19 2.09
CA GLU A 53 14.36 9.01 1.00
C GLU A 53 12.89 9.37 1.19
N ILE A 54 12.06 8.43 1.66
CA ILE A 54 10.66 8.70 2.02
C ILE A 54 10.60 9.74 3.13
N ARG A 55 11.44 9.60 4.17
CA ARG A 55 11.50 10.56 5.29
C ARG A 55 11.92 11.95 4.84
N CYS A 56 12.93 12.04 3.99
CA CYS A 56 13.43 13.33 3.48
C CYS A 56 12.37 14.05 2.63
N ARG A 57 11.58 13.31 1.82
CA ARG A 57 10.64 13.91 0.87
C ARG A 57 9.25 14.15 1.45
N TYR A 58 8.77 13.24 2.29
CA TYR A 58 7.38 13.21 2.76
C TYR A 58 7.26 13.41 4.28
N GLY A 59 8.38 13.54 4.97
CA GLY A 59 8.41 13.84 6.41
C GLY A 59 8.31 12.58 7.27
N ARG A 60 7.39 12.58 8.23
CA ARG A 60 7.30 11.53 9.23
C ARG A 60 7.03 10.16 8.61
N VAL A 61 7.84 9.17 9.04
CA VAL A 61 7.70 7.77 8.67
C VAL A 61 7.58 6.96 9.96
N ASP A 62 6.45 6.27 10.12
CA ASP A 62 6.15 5.44 11.29
C ASP A 62 6.30 3.96 10.93
N SER A 63 6.95 3.19 11.80
CA SER A 63 7.01 1.74 11.64
C SER A 63 5.68 1.11 12.04
N VAL A 64 5.10 0.31 11.17
CA VAL A 64 3.84 -0.43 11.37
C VAL A 64 4.13 -1.91 11.23
N LEU A 65 4.71 -2.49 12.29
CA LEU A 65 5.12 -3.89 12.29
C LEU A 65 3.92 -4.84 12.46
N PRO A 66 3.91 -5.98 11.74
CA PRO A 66 4.92 -6.48 10.80
C PRO A 66 4.77 -5.95 9.37
N ALA A 67 3.82 -5.04 9.10
CA ALA A 67 3.42 -4.67 7.75
C ALA A 67 4.47 -3.84 6.99
N GLY A 68 5.20 -2.94 7.64
CA GLY A 68 6.18 -2.09 6.97
C GLY A 68 6.28 -0.68 7.56
N TRP A 69 6.36 0.33 6.71
CA TRP A 69 6.51 1.74 7.11
C TRP A 69 5.41 2.59 6.49
N HIS A 70 4.73 3.32 7.36
CA HIS A 70 3.65 4.23 7.01
C HIS A 70 4.18 5.66 6.84
N PHE A 71 3.65 6.36 5.84
CA PHE A 71 3.85 7.79 5.64
C PHE A 71 2.62 8.43 4.99
N MET A 72 2.60 9.76 4.96
CA MET A 72 1.50 10.51 4.35
C MET A 72 2.00 11.38 3.21
N PHE A 73 1.21 11.46 2.14
CA PHE A 73 1.39 12.41 1.06
C PHE A 73 0.02 12.80 0.48
N ASN A 74 -0.20 14.08 0.21
CA ASN A 74 -1.49 14.61 -0.33
C ASN A 74 -2.72 14.11 0.43
N GLN A 75 -2.66 14.10 1.78
CA GLN A 75 -3.73 13.63 2.67
C GLN A 75 -4.10 12.14 2.50
N ARG A 76 -3.28 11.35 1.81
CA ARG A 76 -3.43 9.90 1.67
C ARG A 76 -2.38 9.16 2.48
N HIS A 77 -2.77 7.99 2.95
CA HIS A 77 -1.91 7.06 3.68
C HIS A 77 -1.21 6.12 2.71
N TYR A 78 0.10 6.01 2.85
CA TYR A 78 0.95 5.12 2.07
C TYR A 78 1.65 4.13 3.00
N LEU A 79 1.90 2.93 2.49
CA LEU A 79 2.73 1.93 3.13
C LEU A 79 3.87 1.54 2.20
N PHE A 80 5.08 1.60 2.71
CA PHE A 80 6.23 0.93 2.13
C PHE A 80 6.32 -0.48 2.71
N LEU A 81 6.25 -1.48 1.85
CA LEU A 81 6.31 -2.89 2.20
C LEU A 81 7.61 -3.47 1.66
N PRO A 82 8.55 -3.88 2.53
CA PRO A 82 9.77 -4.53 2.08
C PRO A 82 9.44 -5.90 1.48
N SER A 83 10.10 -6.25 0.39
CA SER A 83 10.00 -7.59 -0.19
C SER A 83 11.04 -8.52 0.45
N PRO A 84 10.74 -9.83 0.57
CA PRO A 84 11.75 -10.85 0.85
C PRO A 84 12.88 -10.87 -0.18
N ARG A 85 12.59 -10.45 -1.40
CA ARG A 85 13.58 -10.27 -2.46
C ARG A 85 14.29 -8.93 -2.28
N ALA A 86 15.61 -9.00 -2.19
CA ALA A 86 16.44 -7.82 -1.93
C ALA A 86 16.33 -6.73 -3.02
N ASP A 87 15.98 -7.13 -4.24
CA ASP A 87 15.90 -6.27 -5.43
C ASP A 87 14.49 -5.69 -5.69
N MET A 88 13.50 -6.07 -4.86
CA MET A 88 12.10 -5.63 -5.04
C MET A 88 11.60 -4.86 -3.83
N ALA A 89 10.72 -3.91 -4.10
CA ALA A 89 10.00 -3.16 -3.09
C ALA A 89 8.57 -2.88 -3.56
N ARG A 90 7.68 -2.62 -2.62
CA ARG A 90 6.31 -2.20 -2.88
C ARG A 90 5.99 -0.94 -2.10
N ILE A 91 5.37 0.02 -2.75
CA ILE A 91 4.63 1.08 -2.09
C ILE A 91 3.17 0.91 -2.46
N CYS A 92 2.27 1.11 -1.50
CA CYS A 92 0.85 1.01 -1.76
C CYS A 92 0.06 2.09 -1.03
N ILE A 93 -1.13 2.38 -1.53
CA ILE A 93 -2.22 3.02 -0.81
C ILE A 93 -3.10 1.87 -0.30
N PRO A 94 -3.06 1.54 1.00
CA PRO A 94 -3.69 0.33 1.52
C PRO A 94 -5.21 0.41 1.56
N HIS A 95 -5.74 1.64 1.55
CA HIS A 95 -7.16 1.88 1.68
C HIS A 95 -7.53 3.23 1.08
N LEU A 96 -8.29 3.21 0.00
CA LEU A 96 -8.94 4.41 -0.52
C LEU A 96 -10.30 4.60 0.16
N ALA A 97 -10.57 5.83 0.58
CA ALA A 97 -11.86 6.19 1.13
C ALA A 97 -12.94 6.08 0.04
N LEU A 98 -13.85 5.15 0.21
CA LEU A 98 -14.97 5.00 -0.69
C LEU A 98 -16.14 5.87 -0.26
N ARG A 99 -16.81 6.45 -1.25
CA ARG A 99 -18.04 7.17 -0.99
C ARG A 99 -19.14 6.21 -0.51
N ARG A 100 -19.89 6.58 0.52
CA ARG A 100 -21.06 5.81 0.95
C ARG A 100 -22.04 5.67 -0.23
N GLY A 101 -22.48 4.44 -0.49
CA GLY A 101 -23.45 4.12 -1.54
C GLY A 101 -22.84 3.81 -2.91
N CYS A 102 -21.51 3.65 -3.02
CA CYS A 102 -20.90 3.10 -4.22
C CYS A 102 -21.29 1.62 -4.39
N GLY A 103 -21.89 1.27 -5.53
CA GLY A 103 -22.28 -0.10 -5.86
C GLY A 103 -21.06 -0.96 -6.23
N VAL A 104 -21.18 -2.29 -6.01
CA VAL A 104 -20.09 -3.24 -6.32
C VAL A 104 -19.69 -3.18 -7.81
N ALA A 105 -20.67 -3.04 -8.72
CA ALA A 105 -20.40 -2.93 -10.15
C ALA A 105 -19.59 -1.67 -10.49
N GLN A 106 -20.00 -0.51 -9.98
CA GLN A 106 -19.31 0.76 -10.15
C GLN A 106 -17.87 0.71 -9.61
N LEU A 107 -17.69 0.06 -8.47
CA LEU A 107 -16.36 -0.13 -7.87
C LEU A 107 -15.48 -1.01 -8.77
N SER A 108 -16.03 -2.12 -9.27
CA SER A 108 -15.33 -3.02 -10.17
C SER A 108 -14.93 -2.32 -11.48
N ASP A 109 -15.82 -1.52 -12.05
CA ASP A 109 -15.55 -0.76 -13.26
C ASP A 109 -14.46 0.28 -13.06
N ALA A 110 -14.47 1.00 -11.93
CA ALA A 110 -13.44 1.97 -11.58
C ALA A 110 -12.07 1.28 -11.37
N VAL A 111 -12.02 0.15 -10.68
CA VAL A 111 -10.80 -0.67 -10.50
C VAL A 111 -10.26 -1.11 -11.86
N ASN A 112 -11.12 -1.67 -12.72
CA ASN A 112 -10.73 -2.12 -14.05
C ASN A 112 -10.26 -0.96 -14.94
N ALA A 113 -10.92 0.19 -14.89
CA ALA A 113 -10.51 1.38 -15.61
C ALA A 113 -9.14 1.88 -15.15
N THR A 114 -8.89 1.91 -13.84
CA THR A 114 -7.60 2.31 -13.27
C THR A 114 -6.49 1.37 -13.75
N ASN A 115 -6.71 0.07 -13.70
CA ASN A 115 -5.73 -0.94 -14.12
C ASN A 115 -5.41 -0.87 -15.63
N ARG A 116 -6.37 -0.43 -16.46
CA ARG A 116 -6.16 -0.27 -17.91
C ARG A 116 -5.48 1.05 -18.28
N SER A 117 -5.75 2.11 -17.52
CA SER A 117 -5.34 3.47 -17.90
C SER A 117 -4.03 3.89 -17.22
N VAL A 118 -3.73 3.40 -16.03
CA VAL A 118 -2.53 3.78 -15.29
C VAL A 118 -1.52 2.64 -15.31
N ARG A 119 -0.37 2.88 -15.94
CA ARG A 119 0.69 1.87 -16.06
C ARG A 119 1.37 1.61 -14.73
N PHE A 120 1.82 0.36 -14.54
CA PHE A 120 2.61 -0.12 -13.41
C PHE A 120 1.91 -0.15 -12.05
N VAL A 121 0.69 0.36 -11.94
CA VAL A 121 -0.12 0.24 -10.73
C VAL A 121 -1.10 -0.93 -10.84
N LYS A 122 -1.48 -1.47 -9.69
CA LYS A 122 -2.50 -2.49 -9.58
C LYS A 122 -3.52 -2.09 -8.52
N ALA A 123 -4.70 -1.70 -8.94
CA ALA A 123 -5.84 -1.50 -8.07
C ALA A 123 -6.54 -2.83 -7.83
N MET A 124 -7.01 -3.06 -6.61
CA MET A 124 -7.74 -4.28 -6.22
C MET A 124 -8.77 -3.98 -5.15
N THR A 125 -9.89 -4.70 -5.20
CA THR A 125 -10.88 -4.69 -4.13
C THR A 125 -10.46 -5.69 -3.05
N LEU A 126 -10.47 -5.28 -1.80
CA LEU A 126 -10.21 -6.12 -0.64
C LEU A 126 -11.49 -6.82 -0.17
N GLU A 127 -11.36 -7.86 0.66
CA GLU A 127 -12.49 -8.63 1.20
C GLU A 127 -13.51 -7.77 1.96
N ASN A 128 -13.04 -6.72 2.63
CA ASN A 128 -13.89 -5.75 3.34
C ASN A 128 -14.55 -4.69 2.43
N GLY A 129 -14.41 -4.82 1.10
CA GLY A 129 -14.93 -3.88 0.11
C GLY A 129 -14.09 -2.61 -0.07
N ALA A 130 -13.01 -2.41 0.66
CA ALA A 130 -12.08 -1.32 0.43
C ALA A 130 -11.26 -1.54 -0.84
N VAL A 131 -10.69 -0.46 -1.39
CA VAL A 131 -9.78 -0.56 -2.54
C VAL A 131 -8.36 -0.21 -2.13
N ALA A 132 -7.42 -1.06 -2.52
CA ALA A 132 -6.00 -0.81 -2.41
C ALA A 132 -5.39 -0.58 -3.80
N ILE A 133 -4.37 0.28 -3.86
CA ILE A 133 -3.57 0.48 -5.08
C ILE A 133 -2.11 0.19 -4.74
N ASN A 134 -1.51 -0.71 -5.50
CA ASN A 134 -0.13 -1.17 -5.30
C ASN A 134 0.76 -0.79 -6.47
N TYR A 135 2.03 -0.54 -6.17
CA TYR A 135 3.09 -0.40 -7.15
C TYR A 135 4.29 -1.23 -6.70
N ASP A 136 4.62 -2.26 -7.48
CA ASP A 136 5.81 -3.08 -7.30
C ASP A 136 6.94 -2.54 -8.18
N PHE A 137 8.15 -2.37 -7.62
CA PHE A 137 9.28 -1.84 -8.37
C PHE A 137 10.59 -2.52 -7.98
N HIS A 138 11.51 -2.54 -8.93
CA HIS A 138 12.88 -2.99 -8.71
C HIS A 138 13.76 -1.81 -8.31
N VAL A 139 14.66 -2.06 -7.38
CA VAL A 139 15.68 -1.11 -6.97
C VAL A 139 17.04 -1.77 -7.11
N PHE A 140 17.88 -1.18 -7.93
CA PHE A 140 19.26 -1.62 -8.12
C PHE A 140 20.20 -0.61 -7.46
N GLU A 141 21.37 -1.07 -7.02
CA GLU A 141 22.36 -0.26 -6.30
C GLU A 141 22.78 1.01 -7.06
N ASN A 142 22.72 0.99 -8.39
CA ASN A 142 23.10 2.12 -9.24
C ASN A 142 21.96 3.10 -9.53
N HIS A 143 20.76 2.87 -9.01
CA HIS A 143 19.62 3.77 -9.22
C HIS A 143 19.63 4.93 -8.23
N CYS A 144 19.21 6.11 -8.69
CA CYS A 144 18.84 7.19 -7.80
C CYS A 144 17.54 6.81 -7.07
N VAL A 145 17.67 6.19 -5.90
CA VAL A 145 16.54 5.65 -5.12
C VAL A 145 15.47 6.71 -4.88
N GLY A 146 15.89 7.96 -4.59
CA GLY A 146 14.98 9.06 -4.33
C GLY A 146 14.11 9.42 -5.54
N GLU A 147 14.64 9.35 -6.77
CA GLU A 147 13.84 9.58 -7.98
C GLU A 147 12.86 8.45 -8.23
N VAL A 148 13.27 7.20 -8.01
CA VAL A 148 12.40 6.03 -8.16
C VAL A 148 11.24 6.13 -7.19
N VAL A 149 11.51 6.38 -5.89
CA VAL A 149 10.49 6.57 -4.86
C VAL A 149 9.53 7.70 -5.21
N ALA A 150 10.04 8.85 -5.65
CA ALA A 150 9.19 9.98 -6.04
C ALA A 150 8.25 9.63 -7.20
N ARG A 151 8.75 8.97 -8.24
CA ARG A 151 7.92 8.54 -9.39
C ARG A 151 6.86 7.52 -8.98
N VAL A 152 7.20 6.57 -8.11
CA VAL A 152 6.26 5.56 -7.60
C VAL A 152 5.14 6.22 -6.80
N VAL A 153 5.46 7.14 -5.88
CA VAL A 153 4.46 7.85 -5.07
C VAL A 153 3.58 8.73 -5.94
N GLN A 154 4.14 9.46 -6.92
CA GLN A 154 3.38 10.26 -7.86
C GLN A 154 2.44 9.42 -8.73
N ALA A 155 2.89 8.24 -9.20
CA ALA A 155 2.06 7.34 -9.99
C ALA A 155 0.90 6.78 -9.15
N LEU A 156 1.13 6.43 -7.89
CA LEU A 156 0.10 5.99 -6.96
C LEU A 156 -0.90 7.10 -6.65
N ASP A 157 -0.43 8.33 -6.42
CA ASP A 157 -1.29 9.49 -6.14
C ASP A 157 -2.19 9.81 -7.34
N TYR A 158 -1.61 9.81 -8.55
CA TYR A 158 -2.36 9.96 -9.79
C TYR A 158 -3.41 8.86 -9.97
N ALA A 159 -3.03 7.59 -9.72
CA ALA A 159 -3.94 6.47 -9.84
C ALA A 159 -5.12 6.55 -8.84
N ALA A 160 -4.84 7.02 -7.62
CA ALA A 160 -5.88 7.25 -6.60
C ALA A 160 -6.85 8.35 -7.05
N GLY A 161 -6.34 9.49 -7.53
CA GLY A 161 -7.17 10.56 -8.08
C GLY A 161 -8.03 10.09 -9.25
N PHE A 162 -7.44 9.38 -10.22
CA PHE A 162 -8.16 8.81 -11.36
C PHE A 162 -9.27 7.85 -10.93
N PHE A 163 -8.99 6.99 -9.95
CA PHE A 163 -9.98 6.07 -9.39
C PHE A 163 -11.12 6.83 -8.70
N GLU A 164 -10.80 7.82 -7.85
CA GLU A 164 -11.78 8.64 -7.13
C GLU A 164 -12.68 9.43 -8.09
N GLU A 165 -12.14 9.98 -9.16
CA GLU A 165 -12.92 10.65 -10.21
C GLU A 165 -13.91 9.68 -10.87
N ARG A 166 -13.49 8.45 -11.18
CA ARG A 166 -14.37 7.42 -11.75
C ARG A 166 -15.48 7.01 -10.82
N VAL A 167 -15.19 6.83 -9.54
CA VAL A 167 -16.22 6.49 -8.54
C VAL A 167 -17.16 7.66 -8.26
N ASN A 168 -16.66 8.91 -8.33
CA ASN A 168 -17.46 10.10 -8.04
C ASN A 168 -18.12 10.74 -9.27
N GLY A 169 -17.54 10.53 -10.46
CA GLY A 169 -17.92 11.23 -11.70
C GLY A 169 -19.16 10.71 -12.42
N GLU A 170 -19.69 9.54 -12.03
CA GLU A 170 -20.96 9.02 -12.58
C GLU A 170 -22.21 9.66 -11.95
N LYS A 171 -22.08 10.90 -11.45
CA LYS A 171 -23.20 11.74 -11.06
C LYS A 171 -23.38 12.86 -12.08
N ALA A 172 -23.92 12.58 -13.22
CA ALA A 172 -24.64 13.57 -14.01
C ALA A 172 -25.09 12.95 -15.32
N THR A 173 -26.16 12.27 -15.30
CA THR A 173 -27.20 12.37 -16.37
C THR A 173 -28.48 11.76 -15.86
#